data_b77a7906841cc399f2a55ebbe929da5c
#
_entry.id   b77a7906841cc399f2a55ebbe929da5c
#
_cell.length_a   1.000
_cell.length_b   1.000
_cell.length_c   1.000
_cell.angle_alpha   90.00
_cell.angle_beta   90.00
_cell.angle_gamma   90.00
#
_symmetry.space_group_name_H-M   'P 1'
#
loop_
_entity.id
_entity.type
_entity.pdbx_description
1 polymer ?
#
loop_
_entity_poly.entity_id
_entity_poly.type
_entity_poly.pdbx_seq_one_letter_code
_entity_poly.pdbx_strand_id
1 'polypeptide(L)'
;MSMSLKMSRKFSPEQILTEKSTWDVARNASDIALEFALLGYISIATSILSITVEFNNACKGTWSPGFYFAWEATDSWPTYIPPADRTPEALAKLENERILWKRDTHMDEAGLDRLLKAAQGDANGALWGRSSLRPDDFAAALDLALFLGKKDKAREILKTIAENFHWMFKDVSKSRRAWDLLKDKALAQDLGLKDEKVLAFAEEVKKVFQQRMDDGPIRRPYAHKTIAELVKLCNDNTIKNACWEETDYDPDNPPITILRDPATPEAIAALEKRLDHGLPDDYKEFLSISNGFGSWWNGFFGEPEISSTDTVQIMDATEEQNKWTELGVELLRIPNLPVCMNWLAFESVIKINNGNSDSEYVWLIRLELDGKARQSEEADEAAKKQRDEAIKSGYGSTAASDEVDWIVTTWSSRGLELHTYASFREYLEFVTGETAKEDIMDEEDEEGRPLHSHYVFAYGLR
;
A
#
# COMPACT_ATOMS: atom_id res chain seq x y z
N MET A 1 -12.60 13.88 -2.97
CA MET A 1 -11.25 14.07 -2.47
C MET A 1 -10.38 12.92 -2.95
N SER A 2 -9.15 13.15 -3.40
CA SER A 2 -8.44 12.17 -4.25
C SER A 2 -7.83 11.03 -3.48
N MET A 3 -8.40 9.85 -3.60
CA MET A 3 -7.88 8.57 -3.09
C MET A 3 -6.62 8.07 -3.81
N SER A 4 -6.16 8.77 -4.85
CA SER A 4 -5.00 8.34 -5.64
C SER A 4 -3.66 8.53 -4.93
N LEU A 5 -3.63 9.24 -3.82
CA LEU A 5 -2.39 9.58 -3.09
C LEU A 5 -1.94 8.51 -2.09
N LYS A 6 -2.85 7.63 -1.64
CA LYS A 6 -2.48 6.48 -0.77
C LYS A 6 -1.77 5.34 -1.52
N MET A 7 -1.81 5.30 -2.84
CA MET A 7 -1.27 4.18 -3.64
C MET A 7 0.24 4.23 -3.90
N SER A 8 0.93 5.32 -3.59
CA SER A 8 2.39 5.37 -3.69
C SER A 8 2.99 5.19 -2.29
N ARG A 9 3.37 3.98 -1.93
CA ARG A 9 4.14 3.73 -0.70
C ARG A 9 5.44 4.50 -0.79
N LYS A 10 5.58 5.59 -0.03
CA LYS A 10 6.85 6.34 0.08
C LYS A 10 7.95 5.41 0.58
N PHE A 11 9.18 5.55 0.07
CA PHE A 11 10.34 4.93 0.70
C PHE A 11 10.44 5.46 2.14
N SER A 12 10.11 4.61 3.08
CA SER A 12 10.24 4.88 4.50
C SER A 12 11.16 3.81 5.10
N PRO A 13 12.40 4.17 5.45
CA PRO A 13 13.31 3.25 6.12
C PRO A 13 12.67 2.59 7.34
N GLU A 14 11.96 3.37 8.14
CA GLU A 14 11.29 2.88 9.34
C GLU A 14 10.23 1.84 9.02
N GLN A 15 9.33 2.12 8.08
CA GLN A 15 8.29 1.16 7.69
C GLN A 15 8.89 -0.12 7.11
N ILE A 16 9.92 -0.01 6.25
CA ILE A 16 10.58 -1.17 5.68
C ILE A 16 11.26 -2.02 6.75
N LEU A 17 11.99 -1.37 7.67
CA LEU A 17 12.74 -2.06 8.72
C LEU A 17 11.82 -2.70 9.77
N THR A 18 10.64 -2.15 10.03
CA THR A 18 9.68 -2.70 10.98
C THR A 18 8.67 -3.66 10.36
N GLU A 19 8.57 -3.69 9.01
CA GLU A 19 7.64 -4.58 8.30
C GLU A 19 7.98 -6.05 8.56
N LYS A 20 7.00 -6.80 9.08
CA LYS A 20 7.18 -8.21 9.44
C LYS A 20 7.09 -9.13 8.24
N SER A 21 6.20 -8.82 7.30
CA SER A 21 5.97 -9.61 6.10
C SER A 21 7.12 -9.42 5.10
N THR A 22 7.91 -10.45 4.89
CA THR A 22 8.96 -10.46 3.86
C THR A 22 8.38 -10.22 2.46
N TRP A 23 7.13 -10.66 2.23
CA TRP A 23 6.43 -10.44 0.97
C TRP A 23 6.14 -8.96 0.72
N ASP A 24 5.68 -8.23 1.74
CA ASP A 24 5.40 -6.80 1.62
C ASP A 24 6.68 -5.97 1.49
N VAL A 25 7.76 -6.39 2.16
CA VAL A 25 9.10 -5.84 1.94
C VAL A 25 9.54 -6.06 0.49
N ALA A 26 9.37 -7.27 -0.05
CA ALA A 26 9.72 -7.59 -1.43
C ALA A 26 8.87 -6.82 -2.46
N ARG A 27 7.58 -6.63 -2.17
CA ARG A 27 6.68 -5.80 -3.00
C ARG A 27 7.14 -4.35 -3.00
N ASN A 28 7.48 -3.81 -1.84
CA ASN A 28 7.98 -2.45 -1.70
C ASN A 28 9.30 -2.27 -2.47
N ALA A 29 10.21 -3.22 -2.34
CA ALA A 29 11.46 -3.25 -3.11
C ALA A 29 11.22 -3.30 -4.62
N SER A 30 10.25 -4.14 -5.07
CA SER A 30 9.85 -4.22 -6.47
C SER A 30 9.28 -2.89 -6.99
N ASP A 31 8.43 -2.24 -6.21
CA ASP A 31 7.85 -0.96 -6.58
C ASP A 31 8.90 0.13 -6.75
N ILE A 32 9.81 0.26 -5.79
CA ILE A 32 10.92 1.23 -5.85
C ILE A 32 11.89 0.88 -6.99
N ALA A 33 12.24 -0.40 -7.14
CA ALA A 33 13.10 -0.84 -8.24
C ALA A 33 12.48 -0.52 -9.61
N LEU A 34 11.15 -0.65 -9.75
CA LEU A 34 10.46 -0.32 -10.99
C LEU A 34 10.59 1.17 -11.34
N GLU A 35 10.51 2.06 -10.35
CA GLU A 35 10.73 3.49 -10.58
C GLU A 35 12.16 3.79 -11.07
N PHE A 36 13.17 3.17 -10.47
CA PHE A 36 14.54 3.28 -10.98
C PHE A 36 14.67 2.77 -12.41
N ALA A 37 14.05 1.62 -12.71
CA ALA A 37 14.08 1.06 -14.07
C ALA A 37 13.42 1.99 -15.10
N LEU A 38 12.24 2.53 -14.78
CA LEU A 38 11.50 3.47 -15.64
C LEU A 38 12.27 4.76 -15.92
N LEU A 39 13.17 5.15 -15.02
CA LEU A 39 14.07 6.29 -15.20
C LEU A 39 15.40 5.92 -15.92
N GLY A 40 15.55 4.66 -16.37
CA GLY A 40 16.73 4.17 -17.08
C GLY A 40 17.86 3.72 -16.16
N TYR A 41 17.63 3.60 -14.84
CA TYR A 41 18.62 3.06 -13.88
C TYR A 41 18.42 1.55 -13.67
N ILE A 42 18.40 0.78 -14.76
CA ILE A 42 18.04 -0.66 -14.76
C ILE A 42 19.00 -1.48 -13.88
N SER A 43 20.30 -1.15 -13.87
CA SER A 43 21.28 -1.84 -13.01
C SER A 43 21.00 -1.65 -11.51
N ILE A 44 20.53 -0.46 -11.11
CA ILE A 44 20.10 -0.18 -9.74
C ILE A 44 18.88 -1.01 -9.40
N ALA A 45 17.86 -0.98 -10.26
CA ALA A 45 16.66 -1.78 -10.10
C ALA A 45 16.98 -3.27 -9.92
N THR A 46 17.85 -3.80 -10.77
CA THR A 46 18.33 -5.19 -10.69
C THR A 46 19.02 -5.48 -9.36
N SER A 47 19.86 -4.56 -8.87
CA SER A 47 20.55 -4.73 -7.58
C SER A 47 19.57 -4.76 -6.39
N ILE A 48 18.53 -3.90 -6.40
CA ILE A 48 17.51 -3.90 -5.35
C ILE A 48 16.74 -5.23 -5.37
N LEU A 49 16.33 -5.70 -6.55
CA LEU A 49 15.62 -6.98 -6.69
C LEU A 49 16.48 -8.18 -6.27
N SER A 50 17.80 -8.13 -6.49
CA SER A 50 18.73 -9.19 -6.07
C SER A 50 18.69 -9.41 -4.57
N ILE A 51 18.64 -8.35 -3.78
CA ILE A 51 18.59 -8.42 -2.31
C ILE A 51 17.43 -9.29 -1.85
N THR A 52 16.23 -9.09 -2.43
CA THR A 52 15.04 -9.84 -2.04
C THR A 52 15.04 -11.28 -2.54
N VAL A 53 15.58 -11.52 -3.74
CA VAL A 53 15.64 -12.87 -4.37
C VAL A 53 16.70 -13.74 -3.72
N GLU A 54 17.84 -13.19 -3.34
CA GLU A 54 18.88 -13.91 -2.59
C GLU A 54 18.35 -14.39 -1.25
N PHE A 55 17.52 -13.60 -0.60
CA PHE A 55 16.85 -13.99 0.63
C PHE A 55 15.79 -15.09 0.37
N ASN A 56 14.90 -14.89 -0.60
CA ASN A 56 13.85 -15.85 -0.95
C ASN A 56 13.46 -15.73 -2.44
N ASN A 57 13.69 -16.79 -3.21
CA ASN A 57 13.38 -16.85 -4.64
C ASN A 57 11.89 -16.62 -4.96
N ALA A 58 10.99 -16.90 -4.01
CA ALA A 58 9.56 -16.64 -4.16
C ALA A 58 9.23 -15.15 -4.29
N CYS A 59 10.08 -14.27 -3.79
CA CYS A 59 9.92 -12.82 -3.94
C CYS A 59 9.77 -12.36 -5.39
N LYS A 60 10.20 -13.17 -6.37
CA LYS A 60 9.93 -12.93 -7.80
C LYS A 60 8.44 -12.78 -8.13
N GLY A 61 7.55 -13.40 -7.32
CA GLY A 61 6.10 -13.26 -7.49
C GLY A 61 5.58 -11.83 -7.30
N THR A 62 6.36 -10.95 -6.67
CA THR A 62 5.99 -9.52 -6.49
C THR A 62 6.37 -8.65 -7.69
N TRP A 63 7.10 -9.18 -8.67
CA TRP A 63 7.71 -8.37 -9.72
C TRP A 63 6.74 -7.94 -10.81
N SER A 64 6.92 -6.70 -11.27
CA SER A 64 6.30 -6.24 -12.51
C SER A 64 6.90 -6.96 -13.72
N PRO A 65 6.10 -7.40 -14.70
CA PRO A 65 6.60 -7.87 -15.99
C PRO A 65 7.49 -6.88 -16.71
N GLY A 66 7.37 -5.59 -16.40
CA GLY A 66 8.21 -4.54 -16.94
C GLY A 66 9.71 -4.78 -16.76
N PHE A 67 10.13 -5.46 -15.70
CA PHE A 67 11.56 -5.81 -15.51
C PHE A 67 12.08 -6.73 -16.60
N TYR A 68 11.29 -7.71 -17.06
CA TYR A 68 11.69 -8.60 -18.14
C TYR A 68 11.90 -7.84 -19.45
N PHE A 69 11.06 -6.86 -19.74
CA PHE A 69 11.19 -5.99 -20.91
C PHE A 69 12.38 -5.03 -20.79
N ALA A 70 12.66 -4.52 -19.58
CA ALA A 70 13.83 -3.69 -19.30
C ALA A 70 15.13 -4.45 -19.54
N TRP A 71 15.24 -5.67 -19.02
CA TRP A 71 16.42 -6.52 -19.21
C TRP A 71 16.60 -6.95 -20.66
N GLU A 72 15.52 -7.24 -21.37
CA GLU A 72 15.56 -7.50 -22.81
C GLU A 72 16.07 -6.27 -23.58
N ALA A 73 15.51 -5.10 -23.34
CA ALA A 73 15.87 -3.87 -24.05
C ALA A 73 17.33 -3.44 -23.83
N THR A 74 17.95 -3.88 -22.74
CA THR A 74 19.35 -3.56 -22.38
C THR A 74 20.31 -4.73 -22.50
N ASP A 75 19.82 -5.93 -22.86
CA ASP A 75 20.56 -7.19 -22.84
C ASP A 75 21.32 -7.44 -21.51
N SER A 76 20.69 -7.06 -20.39
CA SER A 76 21.29 -7.08 -19.05
C SER A 76 20.60 -8.07 -18.11
N TRP A 77 20.39 -9.29 -18.58
CA TRP A 77 19.68 -10.34 -17.85
C TRP A 77 20.38 -10.74 -16.54
N PRO A 78 19.71 -10.66 -15.39
CA PRO A 78 20.25 -11.20 -14.15
C PRO A 78 20.44 -12.71 -14.22
N THR A 79 21.44 -13.21 -13.49
CA THR A 79 21.77 -14.65 -13.48
C THR A 79 20.67 -15.52 -12.90
N TYR A 80 19.86 -14.97 -12.00
CA TYR A 80 18.75 -15.67 -11.36
C TYR A 80 17.49 -15.79 -12.24
N ILE A 81 17.47 -15.19 -13.44
CA ILE A 81 16.38 -15.40 -14.41
C ILE A 81 16.74 -16.58 -15.31
N PRO A 82 15.90 -17.63 -15.32
CA PRO A 82 16.13 -18.79 -16.16
C PRO A 82 16.16 -18.45 -17.66
N PRO A 83 16.98 -19.12 -18.48
CA PRO A 83 16.97 -18.90 -19.94
C PRO A 83 15.59 -19.13 -20.59
N ALA A 84 14.78 -20.03 -20.03
CA ALA A 84 13.42 -20.30 -20.54
C ALA A 84 12.49 -19.07 -20.44
N ASP A 85 12.70 -18.21 -19.45
CA ASP A 85 11.89 -16.99 -19.22
C ASP A 85 12.35 -15.81 -20.09
N ARG A 86 13.49 -15.94 -20.79
CA ARG A 86 14.08 -14.91 -21.65
C ARG A 86 13.71 -15.09 -23.13
N THR A 87 12.94 -16.13 -23.45
CA THR A 87 12.60 -16.42 -24.85
C THR A 87 11.58 -15.43 -25.40
N PRO A 88 11.60 -15.14 -26.71
CA PRO A 88 10.62 -14.26 -27.34
C PRO A 88 9.17 -14.69 -27.07
N GLU A 89 8.92 -16.01 -27.00
CA GLU A 89 7.61 -16.58 -26.74
C GLU A 89 7.16 -16.31 -25.29
N ALA A 90 8.05 -16.47 -24.31
CA ALA A 90 7.77 -16.15 -22.91
C ALA A 90 7.45 -14.66 -22.74
N LEU A 91 8.24 -13.78 -23.36
CA LEU A 91 8.04 -12.34 -23.30
C LEU A 91 6.76 -11.91 -24.03
N ALA A 92 6.44 -12.51 -25.18
CA ALA A 92 5.18 -12.25 -25.88
C ALA A 92 3.97 -12.68 -25.08
N LYS A 93 4.08 -13.78 -24.30
CA LYS A 93 3.02 -14.19 -23.38
C LYS A 93 2.79 -13.14 -22.30
N LEU A 94 3.84 -12.66 -21.64
CA LEU A 94 3.78 -11.59 -20.64
C LEU A 94 3.16 -10.31 -21.20
N GLU A 95 3.51 -9.92 -22.42
CA GLU A 95 2.95 -8.76 -23.10
C GLU A 95 1.46 -8.94 -23.40
N ASN A 96 1.05 -10.10 -23.91
CA ASN A 96 -0.35 -10.38 -24.29
C ASN A 96 -1.30 -10.45 -23.11
N GLU A 97 -0.85 -10.94 -21.96
CA GLU A 97 -1.65 -11.00 -20.74
C GLU A 97 -1.97 -9.59 -20.17
N ARG A 98 -1.25 -8.56 -20.61
CA ARG A 98 -1.28 -7.22 -20.01
C ARG A 98 -1.68 -6.09 -20.94
N ILE A 99 -2.01 -6.37 -22.20
CA ILE A 99 -2.48 -5.34 -23.14
C ILE A 99 -3.90 -4.92 -22.78
N LEU A 100 -3.99 -3.87 -21.96
CA LEU A 100 -5.26 -3.26 -21.53
C LEU A 100 -5.96 -2.43 -22.62
N TRP A 101 -5.25 -2.03 -23.69
CA TRP A 101 -5.70 -1.05 -24.68
C TRP A 101 -6.05 -1.61 -26.06
N LYS A 102 -6.21 -2.91 -26.21
CA LYS A 102 -6.77 -3.51 -27.45
C LYS A 102 -8.26 -3.19 -27.69
N ARG A 103 -8.84 -2.26 -26.92
CA ARG A 103 -10.24 -1.89 -27.07
C ARG A 103 -10.40 -0.95 -28.28
N ASP A 104 -10.91 -1.49 -29.39
CA ASP A 104 -11.54 -0.76 -30.53
C ASP A 104 -10.78 0.44 -31.11
N THR A 105 -9.49 0.58 -30.87
CA THR A 105 -8.71 1.70 -31.39
C THR A 105 -8.15 1.33 -32.75
N HIS A 106 -8.49 2.13 -33.78
CA HIS A 106 -7.80 2.02 -35.06
C HIS A 106 -6.30 2.31 -34.84
N MET A 107 -5.46 1.36 -35.28
CA MET A 107 -4.00 1.44 -35.13
C MET A 107 -3.38 2.33 -36.23
N ASP A 108 -3.83 3.58 -36.28
CA ASP A 108 -3.43 4.61 -37.25
C ASP A 108 -3.26 5.98 -36.56
N GLU A 109 -2.85 6.98 -37.33
CA GLU A 109 -2.69 8.35 -36.82
C GLU A 109 -4.01 8.95 -36.30
N ALA A 110 -5.11 8.66 -36.94
CA ALA A 110 -6.40 9.15 -36.48
C ALA A 110 -6.84 8.49 -35.17
N GLY A 111 -6.42 7.24 -34.92
CA GLY A 111 -6.52 6.56 -33.61
C GLY A 111 -5.71 7.23 -32.55
N LEU A 112 -4.45 7.59 -32.84
CA LEU A 112 -3.59 8.31 -31.93
C LEU A 112 -4.17 9.68 -31.55
N ASP A 113 -4.64 10.46 -32.52
CA ASP A 113 -5.26 11.75 -32.24
C ASP A 113 -6.52 11.63 -31.39
N ARG A 114 -7.34 10.58 -31.62
CA ARG A 114 -8.53 10.31 -30.79
C ARG A 114 -8.14 9.99 -29.35
N LEU A 115 -7.12 9.14 -29.15
CA LEU A 115 -6.64 8.81 -27.80
C LEU A 115 -6.10 10.04 -27.08
N LEU A 116 -5.29 10.87 -27.76
CA LEU A 116 -4.77 12.09 -27.18
C LEU A 116 -5.88 13.10 -26.83
N LYS A 117 -6.90 13.22 -27.69
CA LYS A 117 -8.06 14.06 -27.40
C LYS A 117 -8.87 13.51 -26.23
N ALA A 118 -9.09 12.20 -26.17
CA ALA A 118 -9.77 11.55 -25.05
C ALA A 118 -8.97 11.70 -23.73
N ALA A 119 -7.64 11.58 -23.82
CA ALA A 119 -6.74 11.75 -22.69
C ALA A 119 -6.76 13.16 -22.10
N GLN A 120 -6.94 14.18 -22.95
CA GLN A 120 -7.06 15.58 -22.52
C GLN A 120 -8.41 15.88 -21.83
N GLY A 121 -9.41 15.00 -21.98
CA GLY A 121 -10.74 15.17 -21.41
C GLY A 121 -11.54 16.32 -22.00
N ASP A 122 -12.82 16.38 -21.67
CA ASP A 122 -13.66 17.55 -22.03
C ASP A 122 -13.39 18.70 -21.04
N ALA A 123 -13.02 19.85 -21.55
CA ALA A 123 -12.83 21.07 -20.76
C ALA A 123 -14.06 21.47 -19.92
N ASN A 124 -15.25 20.93 -20.26
CA ASN A 124 -16.51 21.17 -19.56
C ASN A 124 -16.84 20.12 -18.46
N GLY A 125 -16.03 19.06 -18.31
CA GLY A 125 -16.28 17.96 -17.36
C GLY A 125 -15.71 18.18 -15.97
N ALA A 126 -15.15 19.35 -15.65
CA ALA A 126 -14.58 19.66 -14.35
C ALA A 126 -15.65 19.93 -13.26
N LEU A 127 -16.51 18.93 -12.99
CA LEU A 127 -17.51 19.00 -11.91
C LEU A 127 -16.91 19.05 -10.49
N TRP A 128 -15.56 18.96 -10.34
CA TRP A 128 -14.90 18.94 -9.04
C TRP A 128 -13.51 19.61 -9.04
N GLY A 129 -13.25 20.55 -9.95
CA GLY A 129 -11.96 21.27 -9.96
C GLY A 129 -10.74 20.41 -10.36
N ARG A 130 -10.94 19.16 -10.78
CA ARG A 130 -9.87 18.25 -11.20
C ARG A 130 -9.70 18.22 -12.70
N SER A 131 -8.47 18.14 -13.13
CA SER A 131 -8.08 17.81 -14.49
C SER A 131 -8.92 16.62 -14.98
N SER A 132 -9.69 16.81 -16.04
CA SER A 132 -10.46 15.76 -16.71
C SER A 132 -9.57 14.77 -17.48
N LEU A 133 -8.26 14.84 -17.29
CA LEU A 133 -7.27 14.01 -17.97
C LEU A 133 -7.51 12.52 -17.65
N ARG A 134 -7.49 11.70 -18.68
CA ARG A 134 -7.68 10.25 -18.61
C ARG A 134 -6.34 9.54 -18.77
N PRO A 135 -5.76 9.09 -17.70
CA PRO A 135 -4.44 8.49 -17.70
C PRO A 135 -4.30 7.25 -18.57
N ASP A 136 -5.31 6.36 -18.59
CA ASP A 136 -5.30 5.14 -19.40
C ASP A 136 -5.20 5.44 -20.91
N ASP A 137 -5.81 6.54 -21.34
CA ASP A 137 -5.76 6.97 -22.73
C ASP A 137 -4.36 7.51 -23.09
N PHE A 138 -3.63 8.12 -22.14
CA PHE A 138 -2.24 8.50 -22.35
C PHE A 138 -1.32 7.29 -22.52
N ALA A 139 -1.48 6.25 -21.69
CA ALA A 139 -0.69 5.02 -21.82
C ALA A 139 -0.96 4.32 -23.15
N ALA A 140 -2.23 4.27 -23.57
CA ALA A 140 -2.61 3.74 -24.88
C ALA A 140 -2.04 4.58 -26.03
N ALA A 141 -2.09 5.91 -25.93
CA ALA A 141 -1.53 6.81 -26.92
C ALA A 141 -0.01 6.66 -27.04
N LEU A 142 0.70 6.47 -25.91
CA LEU A 142 2.13 6.21 -25.89
C LEU A 142 2.48 4.94 -26.68
N ASP A 143 1.81 3.83 -26.39
CA ASP A 143 2.08 2.56 -27.08
C ASP A 143 1.75 2.67 -28.58
N LEU A 144 0.63 3.30 -28.94
CA LEU A 144 0.26 3.51 -30.34
C LEU A 144 1.25 4.44 -31.08
N ALA A 145 1.71 5.51 -30.45
CA ALA A 145 2.74 6.39 -31.03
C ALA A 145 4.05 5.62 -31.33
N LEU A 146 4.44 4.73 -30.42
CA LEU A 146 5.60 3.86 -30.60
C LEU A 146 5.38 2.84 -31.71
N PHE A 147 4.20 2.23 -31.78
CA PHE A 147 3.81 1.32 -32.85
C PHE A 147 3.87 1.99 -34.24
N LEU A 148 3.44 3.25 -34.33
CA LEU A 148 3.50 4.05 -35.55
C LEU A 148 4.89 4.64 -35.84
N GLY A 149 5.89 4.36 -35.00
CA GLY A 149 7.26 4.88 -35.17
C GLY A 149 7.42 6.38 -34.84
N LYS A 150 6.42 7.00 -34.20
CA LYS A 150 6.42 8.43 -33.84
C LYS A 150 7.12 8.68 -32.51
N LYS A 151 8.46 8.46 -32.50
CA LYS A 151 9.26 8.51 -31.27
C LYS A 151 9.22 9.85 -30.54
N ASP A 152 9.23 10.97 -31.26
CA ASP A 152 9.21 12.30 -30.65
C ASP A 152 7.87 12.55 -29.93
N LYS A 153 6.76 12.15 -30.57
CA LYS A 153 5.44 12.23 -29.95
C LYS A 153 5.30 11.32 -28.74
N ALA A 154 5.87 10.11 -28.84
CA ALA A 154 5.92 9.18 -27.70
C ALA A 154 6.70 9.75 -26.51
N ARG A 155 7.83 10.44 -26.74
CA ARG A 155 8.58 11.13 -25.68
C ARG A 155 7.77 12.25 -25.03
N GLU A 156 7.08 13.06 -25.81
CA GLU A 156 6.20 14.12 -25.31
C GLU A 156 5.10 13.54 -24.40
N ILE A 157 4.45 12.46 -24.86
CA ILE A 157 3.43 11.75 -24.07
C ILE A 157 4.02 11.18 -22.79
N LEU A 158 5.16 10.51 -22.87
CA LEU A 158 5.84 9.91 -21.72
C LEU A 158 6.20 10.98 -20.67
N LYS A 159 6.72 12.13 -21.11
CA LYS A 159 7.00 13.26 -20.23
C LYS A 159 5.73 13.79 -19.56
N THR A 160 4.63 13.93 -20.31
CA THR A 160 3.34 14.35 -19.77
C THR A 160 2.84 13.38 -18.69
N ILE A 161 2.98 12.06 -18.91
CA ILE A 161 2.62 11.04 -17.93
C ILE A 161 3.48 11.20 -16.67
N ALA A 162 4.79 11.34 -16.81
CA ALA A 162 5.71 11.44 -15.69
C ALA A 162 5.51 12.72 -14.86
N GLU A 163 5.14 13.84 -15.49
CA GLU A 163 4.91 15.11 -14.80
C GLU A 163 3.54 15.21 -14.12
N ASN A 164 2.52 14.54 -14.65
CA ASN A 164 1.13 14.73 -14.20
C ASN A 164 0.48 13.48 -13.61
N PHE A 165 1.00 12.28 -13.92
CA PHE A 165 0.36 10.99 -13.61
C PHE A 165 1.38 9.98 -13.12
N HIS A 166 2.25 10.37 -12.22
CA HIS A 166 3.32 9.51 -11.70
C HIS A 166 2.82 8.14 -11.19
N TRP A 167 1.62 8.10 -10.61
CA TRP A 167 1.00 6.86 -10.15
C TRP A 167 0.67 5.88 -11.27
N MET A 168 0.47 6.39 -12.51
CA MET A 168 0.31 5.58 -13.71
C MET A 168 1.61 5.25 -14.42
N PHE A 169 2.70 5.86 -13.99
CA PHE A 169 3.99 5.61 -14.61
C PHE A 169 4.35 4.12 -14.60
N LYS A 170 3.88 3.37 -13.59
CA LYS A 170 3.98 1.90 -13.55
C LYS A 170 3.28 1.21 -14.73
N ASP A 171 2.17 1.77 -15.24
CA ASP A 171 1.46 1.17 -16.36
C ASP A 171 2.23 1.28 -17.67
N VAL A 172 3.08 2.31 -17.81
CA VAL A 172 4.02 2.44 -18.92
C VAL A 172 4.98 1.24 -18.99
N SER A 173 5.37 0.68 -17.85
CA SER A 173 6.25 -0.49 -17.79
C SER A 173 5.68 -1.72 -18.48
N LYS A 174 4.35 -1.80 -18.63
CA LYS A 174 3.66 -2.92 -19.28
C LYS A 174 3.81 -2.91 -20.80
N SER A 175 4.16 -1.75 -21.38
CA SER A 175 4.45 -1.64 -22.82
C SER A 175 5.89 -2.05 -23.10
N ARG A 176 6.08 -3.19 -23.77
CA ARG A 176 7.42 -3.66 -24.18
C ARG A 176 8.14 -2.63 -25.07
N ARG A 177 7.40 -1.94 -25.94
CA ARG A 177 7.95 -0.91 -26.84
C ARG A 177 8.43 0.34 -26.10
N ALA A 178 7.82 0.67 -24.96
CA ALA A 178 8.22 1.85 -24.17
C ALA A 178 9.65 1.75 -23.65
N TRP A 179 10.16 0.54 -23.45
CA TRP A 179 11.51 0.34 -22.93
C TRP A 179 12.61 0.81 -23.87
N ASP A 180 12.34 0.95 -25.17
CA ASP A 180 13.27 1.63 -26.09
C ASP A 180 13.48 3.11 -25.79
N LEU A 181 12.52 3.77 -25.14
CA LEU A 181 12.64 5.16 -24.68
C LEU A 181 13.14 5.27 -23.23
N LEU A 182 12.88 4.25 -22.42
CA LEU A 182 13.14 4.31 -20.97
C LEU A 182 14.58 3.89 -20.60
N LYS A 183 15.23 3.09 -21.44
CA LYS A 183 16.49 2.40 -21.09
C LYS A 183 17.73 3.30 -20.98
N ASP A 184 17.71 4.51 -21.49
CA ASP A 184 18.89 5.38 -21.68
C ASP A 184 18.94 6.62 -20.78
N LYS A 185 18.12 6.67 -19.74
CA LYS A 185 17.99 7.79 -18.78
C LYS A 185 17.52 9.14 -19.40
N ALA A 186 17.10 9.15 -20.66
CA ALA A 186 16.66 10.39 -21.29
C ALA A 186 15.51 11.03 -20.52
N LEU A 187 14.57 10.21 -20.03
CA LEU A 187 13.46 10.70 -19.21
C LEU A 187 13.94 11.33 -17.89
N ALA A 188 14.91 10.70 -17.19
CA ALA A 188 15.47 11.26 -15.97
C ALA A 188 16.11 12.64 -16.22
N GLN A 189 16.80 12.79 -17.35
CA GLN A 189 17.39 14.07 -17.78
C GLN A 189 16.31 15.10 -18.12
N ASP A 190 15.27 14.72 -18.87
CA ASP A 190 14.13 15.59 -19.22
C ASP A 190 13.36 16.09 -17.99
N LEU A 191 13.37 15.30 -16.90
CA LEU A 191 12.78 15.64 -15.61
C LEU A 191 13.77 16.43 -14.70
N GLY A 192 15.00 16.66 -15.14
CA GLY A 192 16.00 17.42 -14.40
C GLY A 192 16.64 16.69 -13.23
N LEU A 193 16.55 15.34 -13.20
CA LEU A 193 17.14 14.54 -12.12
C LEU A 193 18.67 14.56 -12.21
N LYS A 194 19.33 14.68 -11.05
CA LYS A 194 20.79 14.66 -10.95
C LYS A 194 21.28 13.23 -10.64
N ASP A 195 22.08 12.66 -11.54
CA ASP A 195 22.64 11.30 -11.39
C ASP A 195 23.23 11.06 -9.99
N GLU A 196 24.02 12.02 -9.49
CA GLU A 196 24.65 11.90 -8.16
C GLU A 196 23.63 11.69 -7.02
N LYS A 197 22.54 12.46 -7.06
CA LYS A 197 21.48 12.34 -6.05
C LYS A 197 20.73 11.02 -6.19
N VAL A 198 20.41 10.62 -7.43
CA VAL A 198 19.75 9.32 -7.69
C VAL A 198 20.61 8.16 -7.21
N LEU A 199 21.91 8.19 -7.46
CA LEU A 199 22.84 7.17 -7.00
C LEU A 199 22.96 7.14 -5.47
N ALA A 200 23.06 8.29 -4.81
CA ALA A 200 23.11 8.37 -3.36
C ALA A 200 21.82 7.80 -2.73
N PHE A 201 20.66 8.15 -3.26
CA PHE A 201 19.39 7.60 -2.83
C PHE A 201 19.29 6.08 -3.06
N ALA A 202 19.79 5.58 -4.20
CA ALA A 202 19.83 4.15 -4.48
C ALA A 202 20.68 3.37 -3.47
N GLU A 203 21.79 3.93 -3.02
CA GLU A 203 22.62 3.30 -1.98
C GLU A 203 21.89 3.25 -0.63
N GLU A 204 21.16 4.31 -0.28
CA GLU A 204 20.31 4.31 0.92
C GLU A 204 19.23 3.24 0.84
N VAL A 205 18.51 3.18 -0.28
CA VAL A 205 17.47 2.17 -0.54
C VAL A 205 18.03 0.76 -0.38
N LYS A 206 19.14 0.46 -1.06
CA LYS A 206 19.79 -0.84 -0.97
C LYS A 206 20.20 -1.19 0.46
N LYS A 207 20.80 -0.24 1.17
CA LYS A 207 21.22 -0.43 2.56
C LYS A 207 20.05 -0.81 3.46
N VAL A 208 18.91 -0.14 3.33
CA VAL A 208 17.72 -0.40 4.14
C VAL A 208 17.14 -1.78 3.84
N PHE A 209 16.98 -2.15 2.57
CA PHE A 209 16.50 -3.48 2.22
C PHE A 209 17.47 -4.59 2.63
N GLN A 210 18.79 -4.40 2.44
CA GLN A 210 19.79 -5.36 2.88
C GLN A 210 19.72 -5.58 4.39
N GLN A 211 19.70 -4.48 5.17
CA GLN A 211 19.56 -4.57 6.61
C GLN A 211 18.30 -5.33 7.02
N ARG A 212 17.15 -5.02 6.40
CA ARG A 212 15.90 -5.72 6.71
C ARG A 212 15.94 -7.21 6.38
N MET A 213 16.63 -7.61 5.30
CA MET A 213 16.77 -9.02 4.93
C MET A 213 17.76 -9.76 5.82
N ASP A 214 18.88 -9.13 6.20
CA ASP A 214 19.93 -9.74 7.01
C ASP A 214 19.51 -9.88 8.49
N ASP A 215 18.96 -8.80 9.06
CA ASP A 215 18.68 -8.69 10.51
C ASP A 215 17.23 -9.08 10.87
N GLY A 216 16.35 -9.22 9.85
CA GLY A 216 14.91 -9.37 10.08
C GLY A 216 14.22 -8.05 10.49
N PRO A 217 12.94 -8.09 10.90
CA PRO A 217 12.24 -6.89 11.32
C PRO A 217 12.79 -6.37 12.65
N ILE A 218 13.09 -5.07 12.70
CA ILE A 218 13.47 -4.41 13.95
C ILE A 218 12.24 -4.16 14.83
N ARG A 219 12.47 -3.92 16.12
CA ARG A 219 11.40 -3.55 17.03
C ARG A 219 10.81 -2.19 16.63
N ARG A 220 9.49 -2.11 16.61
CA ARG A 220 8.80 -0.86 16.26
C ARG A 220 9.13 0.26 17.27
N PRO A 221 9.15 1.53 16.84
CA PRO A 221 9.57 2.66 17.65
C PRO A 221 8.83 2.75 18.98
N TYR A 222 7.53 2.48 18.98
CA TYR A 222 6.66 2.61 20.16
C TYR A 222 6.46 1.30 20.94
N ALA A 223 7.08 0.19 20.55
CA ALA A 223 6.90 -1.11 21.21
C ALA A 223 7.32 -1.15 22.69
N HIS A 224 8.06 -0.16 23.16
CA HIS A 224 8.45 -0.01 24.58
C HIS A 224 7.46 0.79 25.41
N LYS A 225 6.45 1.43 24.79
CA LYS A 225 5.44 2.26 25.43
C LYS A 225 4.31 1.41 26.03
N THR A 226 3.71 1.85 27.10
CA THR A 226 2.45 1.31 27.63
C THR A 226 1.27 1.80 26.78
N ILE A 227 0.11 1.14 26.86
CA ILE A 227 -1.12 1.60 26.16
C ILE A 227 -1.48 3.01 26.62
N ALA A 228 -1.36 3.32 27.91
CA ALA A 228 -1.63 4.68 28.42
C ALA A 228 -0.70 5.74 27.81
N GLU A 229 0.59 5.42 27.64
CA GLU A 229 1.53 6.34 26.98
C GLU A 229 1.21 6.51 25.49
N LEU A 230 0.81 5.44 24.79
CA LEU A 230 0.41 5.49 23.39
C LEU A 230 -0.84 6.36 23.19
N VAL A 231 -1.88 6.12 23.98
CA VAL A 231 -3.13 6.91 23.98
C VAL A 231 -2.84 8.40 24.20
N LYS A 232 -1.98 8.70 25.20
CA LYS A 232 -1.56 10.08 25.47
C LYS A 232 -0.82 10.69 24.29
N LEU A 233 0.10 9.96 23.67
CA LEU A 233 0.86 10.46 22.50
C LEU A 233 -0.05 10.71 21.30
N CYS A 234 -0.99 9.80 21.00
CA CYS A 234 -1.98 10.02 19.94
C CYS A 234 -2.76 11.31 20.17
N ASN A 235 -3.25 11.54 21.41
CA ASN A 235 -3.95 12.76 21.78
C ASN A 235 -3.05 13.99 21.58
N ASP A 236 -1.86 14.00 22.20
CA ASP A 236 -0.98 15.16 22.19
C ASP A 236 -0.50 15.52 20.77
N ASN A 237 -0.22 14.53 19.94
CA ASN A 237 0.18 14.73 18.56
C ASN A 237 -0.98 15.31 17.72
N THR A 238 -2.18 14.71 17.82
CA THR A 238 -3.36 15.17 17.08
C THR A 238 -3.70 16.62 17.43
N ILE A 239 -3.77 16.95 18.73
CA ILE A 239 -4.13 18.31 19.19
C ILE A 239 -3.09 19.37 18.77
N LYS A 240 -1.83 19.00 18.64
CA LYS A 240 -0.76 19.92 18.21
C LYS A 240 -0.74 20.17 16.71
N ASN A 241 -1.38 19.33 15.93
CA ASN A 241 -1.35 19.44 14.48
C ASN A 241 -2.30 20.56 14.03
N ALA A 242 -1.78 21.59 13.37
CA ALA A 242 -2.56 22.74 12.92
C ALA A 242 -3.68 22.35 11.94
N CYS A 243 -3.45 21.33 11.11
CA CYS A 243 -4.42 20.87 10.13
C CYS A 243 -5.57 20.06 10.74
N TRP A 244 -5.45 19.66 12.01
CA TRP A 244 -6.52 18.98 12.71
C TRP A 244 -7.76 19.88 12.88
N GLU A 245 -7.58 21.21 12.96
CA GLU A 245 -8.67 22.20 13.02
C GLU A 245 -9.54 22.22 11.74
N GLU A 246 -9.05 21.67 10.61
CA GLU A 246 -9.81 21.53 9.35
C GLU A 246 -10.75 20.31 9.36
N THR A 247 -10.73 19.49 10.40
CA THR A 247 -11.71 18.41 10.58
C THR A 247 -13.07 18.99 11.05
N ASP A 248 -14.15 18.20 11.00
CA ASP A 248 -15.57 18.60 11.24
C ASP A 248 -15.86 19.20 12.63
N TYR A 249 -14.90 19.86 13.26
CA TYR A 249 -15.06 20.54 14.54
C TYR A 249 -15.45 22.01 14.36
N ASP A 250 -16.19 22.52 15.35
CA ASP A 250 -16.49 23.93 15.45
C ASP A 250 -15.19 24.74 15.63
N PRO A 251 -14.78 25.53 14.64
CA PRO A 251 -13.52 26.29 14.72
C PRO A 251 -13.52 27.31 15.86
N ASP A 252 -14.69 27.73 16.33
CA ASP A 252 -14.84 28.66 17.46
C ASP A 252 -14.67 27.97 18.82
N ASN A 253 -14.69 26.62 18.85
CA ASN A 253 -14.55 25.83 20.07
C ASN A 253 -13.84 24.49 19.80
N PRO A 254 -12.57 24.52 19.38
CA PRO A 254 -11.80 23.30 19.09
C PRO A 254 -11.69 22.44 20.34
N PRO A 255 -11.82 21.11 20.22
CA PRO A 255 -11.67 20.24 21.36
C PRO A 255 -10.22 20.28 21.87
N ILE A 256 -10.06 20.32 23.18
CA ILE A 256 -8.76 20.34 23.85
C ILE A 256 -8.18 18.92 24.04
N THR A 257 -8.95 17.90 23.70
CA THR A 257 -8.57 16.48 23.78
C THR A 257 -9.47 15.66 22.87
N ILE A 258 -8.93 14.61 22.26
CA ILE A 258 -9.70 13.58 21.55
C ILE A 258 -10.09 12.42 22.46
N LEU A 259 -9.58 12.40 23.71
CA LEU A 259 -9.89 11.34 24.67
C LEU A 259 -11.30 11.52 25.26
N ARG A 260 -11.88 10.41 25.65
CA ARG A 260 -13.18 10.33 26.36
C ARG A 260 -12.94 9.86 27.79
N ASP A 261 -13.95 10.05 28.65
CA ASP A 261 -13.91 9.50 30.00
C ASP A 261 -13.69 7.98 29.94
N PRO A 262 -12.87 7.42 30.86
CA PRO A 262 -12.61 5.98 30.91
C PRO A 262 -13.89 5.14 31.02
N ALA A 263 -13.96 4.02 30.32
CA ALA A 263 -15.04 3.06 30.52
C ALA A 263 -14.92 2.38 31.88
N THR A 264 -16.07 2.20 32.55
CA THR A 264 -16.06 1.43 33.82
C THR A 264 -15.95 -0.08 33.49
N PRO A 265 -15.49 -0.90 34.46
CA PRO A 265 -15.47 -2.35 34.30
C PRO A 265 -16.84 -2.93 33.96
N GLU A 266 -17.92 -2.34 34.52
CA GLU A 266 -19.30 -2.76 34.23
C GLU A 266 -19.71 -2.44 32.78
N ALA A 267 -19.27 -1.30 32.23
CA ALA A 267 -19.52 -0.93 30.83
C ALA A 267 -18.77 -1.88 29.88
N ILE A 268 -17.54 -2.24 30.17
CA ILE A 268 -16.77 -3.22 29.40
C ILE A 268 -17.43 -4.61 29.45
N ALA A 269 -17.83 -5.07 30.63
CA ALA A 269 -18.53 -6.34 30.80
C ALA A 269 -19.91 -6.35 30.07
N ALA A 270 -20.61 -5.22 30.09
CA ALA A 270 -21.87 -5.07 29.35
C ALA A 270 -21.65 -5.12 27.82
N LEU A 271 -20.55 -4.55 27.34
CA LEU A 271 -20.13 -4.65 25.94
C LEU A 271 -19.82 -6.10 25.55
N GLU A 272 -18.99 -6.81 26.31
CA GLU A 272 -18.67 -8.23 26.05
C GLU A 272 -19.94 -9.09 26.02
N LYS A 273 -20.85 -8.84 26.96
CA LYS A 273 -22.16 -9.54 26.98
C LYS A 273 -23.02 -9.21 25.76
N ARG A 274 -23.01 -7.95 25.29
CA ARG A 274 -23.78 -7.54 24.09
C ARG A 274 -23.23 -8.14 22.82
N LEU A 275 -21.91 -8.30 22.74
CA LEU A 275 -21.23 -8.90 21.59
C LEU A 275 -21.27 -10.43 21.62
N ASP A 276 -21.66 -11.03 22.75
CA ASP A 276 -21.58 -12.48 23.03
C ASP A 276 -20.17 -13.05 22.84
N HIS A 277 -19.15 -12.20 23.02
CA HIS A 277 -17.73 -12.50 22.86
C HIS A 277 -16.89 -11.73 23.88
N GLY A 278 -15.81 -12.38 24.38
CA GLY A 278 -14.78 -11.65 25.11
C GLY A 278 -14.03 -10.70 24.16
N LEU A 279 -13.42 -9.67 24.72
CA LEU A 279 -12.59 -8.70 24.01
C LEU A 279 -11.10 -8.95 24.30
N PRO A 280 -10.18 -8.57 23.40
CA PRO A 280 -8.75 -8.60 23.65
C PRO A 280 -8.39 -7.80 24.91
N ASP A 281 -7.47 -8.30 25.71
CA ASP A 281 -7.08 -7.64 26.99
C ASP A 281 -6.48 -6.26 26.77
N ASP A 282 -5.70 -6.08 25.71
CA ASP A 282 -5.11 -4.79 25.33
C ASP A 282 -6.17 -3.77 24.87
N TYR A 283 -7.24 -4.24 24.22
CA TYR A 283 -8.38 -3.37 23.88
C TYR A 283 -9.19 -3.00 25.13
N LYS A 284 -9.39 -3.91 26.07
CA LYS A 284 -10.02 -3.62 27.37
C LYS A 284 -9.19 -2.62 28.18
N GLU A 285 -7.85 -2.77 28.19
CA GLU A 285 -6.95 -1.79 28.81
C GLU A 285 -7.14 -0.41 28.17
N PHE A 286 -7.15 -0.31 26.84
CA PHE A 286 -7.43 0.95 26.13
C PHE A 286 -8.76 1.57 26.57
N LEU A 287 -9.85 0.82 26.57
CA LEU A 287 -11.17 1.33 26.99
C LEU A 287 -11.19 1.81 28.44
N SER A 288 -10.40 1.19 29.32
CA SER A 288 -10.25 1.61 30.71
C SER A 288 -9.46 2.92 30.89
N ILE A 289 -8.73 3.36 29.85
CA ILE A 289 -8.00 4.62 29.82
C ILE A 289 -8.82 5.70 29.12
N SER A 290 -9.41 5.35 27.97
CA SER A 290 -10.29 6.21 27.20
C SER A 290 -11.37 5.36 26.55
N ASN A 291 -12.64 5.67 26.77
CA ASN A 291 -13.77 4.95 26.18
C ASN A 291 -13.94 5.31 24.70
N GLY A 292 -13.00 4.87 23.87
CA GLY A 292 -12.80 5.34 22.52
C GLY A 292 -12.06 6.68 22.48
N PHE A 293 -11.89 7.24 21.28
CA PHE A 293 -11.41 8.61 21.12
C PHE A 293 -11.98 9.23 19.83
N GLY A 294 -11.97 10.57 19.77
CA GLY A 294 -12.42 11.35 18.63
C GLY A 294 -11.61 11.13 17.37
N SER A 295 -11.99 11.79 16.28
CA SER A 295 -11.20 11.79 15.04
C SER A 295 -9.76 12.18 15.32
N TRP A 296 -8.84 11.55 14.64
CA TRP A 296 -7.41 11.80 14.79
C TRP A 296 -6.77 12.12 13.44
N TRP A 297 -5.63 12.82 13.47
CA TRP A 297 -4.93 13.24 12.26
C TRP A 297 -3.82 12.28 11.90
N ASN A 298 -3.76 11.82 10.65
CA ASN A 298 -2.76 10.87 10.15
C ASN A 298 -1.61 11.51 9.34
N GLY A 299 -1.47 12.82 9.42
CA GLY A 299 -0.51 13.59 8.63
C GLY A 299 -1.04 14.02 7.26
N PHE A 300 -2.29 13.63 6.91
CA PHE A 300 -2.87 13.92 5.61
C PHE A 300 -4.37 14.26 5.67
N PHE A 301 -5.14 13.57 6.48
CA PHE A 301 -6.57 13.83 6.72
C PHE A 301 -6.99 13.30 8.09
N GLY A 302 -8.18 13.70 8.50
CA GLY A 302 -8.82 13.19 9.71
C GLY A 302 -9.30 11.75 9.51
N GLU A 303 -8.85 10.86 10.38
CA GLU A 303 -9.34 9.49 10.45
C GLU A 303 -10.59 9.40 11.34
N PRO A 304 -11.48 8.42 11.08
CA PRO A 304 -12.68 8.24 11.88
C PRO A 304 -12.37 8.00 13.36
N GLU A 305 -13.26 8.44 14.21
CA GLU A 305 -13.19 8.21 15.66
C GLU A 305 -13.21 6.72 16.02
N ILE A 306 -12.50 6.33 17.08
CA ILE A 306 -12.62 5.00 17.69
C ILE A 306 -13.86 4.97 18.61
N SER A 307 -14.67 3.96 18.42
CA SER A 307 -15.97 3.79 19.06
C SER A 307 -15.87 3.66 20.59
N SER A 308 -16.87 4.20 21.29
CA SER A 308 -17.07 3.93 22.71
C SER A 308 -17.71 2.56 22.93
N THR A 309 -17.72 2.09 24.18
CA THR A 309 -18.39 0.84 24.56
C THR A 309 -19.87 0.78 24.11
N ASP A 310 -20.54 1.93 23.96
CA ASP A 310 -21.93 1.99 23.53
C ASP A 310 -22.09 1.83 22.02
N THR A 311 -21.09 2.21 21.23
CA THR A 311 -21.16 2.27 19.76
C THR A 311 -20.39 1.13 19.06
N VAL A 312 -19.52 0.40 19.75
CA VAL A 312 -18.90 -0.83 19.23
C VAL A 312 -19.97 -1.83 18.85
N GLN A 313 -19.90 -2.45 17.69
CA GLN A 313 -20.93 -3.35 17.17
C GLN A 313 -20.35 -4.53 16.39
N ILE A 314 -21.13 -5.62 16.33
CA ILE A 314 -20.87 -6.69 15.38
C ILE A 314 -21.35 -6.22 14.01
N MET A 315 -20.53 -6.48 12.99
CA MET A 315 -20.84 -6.20 11.59
C MET A 315 -20.72 -7.51 10.79
N ASP A 316 -21.68 -7.73 9.89
CA ASP A 316 -21.53 -8.76 8.85
C ASP A 316 -20.46 -8.32 7.87
N ALA A 317 -19.41 -9.11 7.75
CA ALA A 317 -18.26 -8.81 6.89
C ALA A 317 -18.31 -9.58 5.56
N THR A 318 -19.34 -10.36 5.29
CA THR A 318 -19.44 -11.24 4.11
C THR A 318 -19.32 -10.45 2.80
N GLU A 319 -19.98 -9.30 2.70
CA GLU A 319 -19.91 -8.46 1.50
C GLU A 319 -18.51 -7.93 1.26
N GLU A 320 -17.84 -7.45 2.31
CA GLU A 320 -16.48 -6.92 2.19
C GLU A 320 -15.47 -8.02 1.88
N GLN A 321 -15.61 -9.21 2.44
CA GLN A 321 -14.78 -10.36 2.11
C GLN A 321 -14.96 -10.82 0.65
N ASN A 322 -16.16 -10.76 0.12
CA ASN A 322 -16.41 -11.03 -1.29
C ASN A 322 -15.66 -10.04 -2.17
N LYS A 323 -15.66 -8.74 -1.79
CA LYS A 323 -14.86 -7.71 -2.49
C LYS A 323 -13.37 -8.03 -2.42
N TRP A 324 -12.86 -8.47 -1.27
CA TRP A 324 -11.44 -8.87 -1.15
C TRP A 324 -11.10 -10.01 -2.12
N THR A 325 -11.95 -11.03 -2.20
CA THR A 325 -11.76 -12.16 -3.10
C THR A 325 -11.78 -11.71 -4.56
N GLU A 326 -12.73 -10.89 -4.97
CA GLU A 326 -12.85 -10.36 -6.34
C GLU A 326 -11.65 -9.49 -6.73
N LEU A 327 -11.10 -8.74 -5.77
CA LEU A 327 -9.98 -7.83 -5.98
C LEU A 327 -8.61 -8.49 -5.76
N GLY A 328 -8.58 -9.77 -5.34
CA GLY A 328 -7.35 -10.48 -5.01
C GLY A 328 -6.62 -9.93 -3.79
N VAL A 329 -7.37 -9.28 -2.87
CA VAL A 329 -6.86 -8.78 -1.60
C VAL A 329 -6.86 -9.94 -0.59
N GLU A 330 -5.75 -10.16 0.09
CA GLU A 330 -5.56 -11.26 1.03
C GLU A 330 -5.30 -10.71 2.43
N LEU A 331 -6.05 -11.19 3.42
CA LEU A 331 -5.88 -10.80 4.82
C LEU A 331 -4.51 -11.22 5.37
N LEU A 332 -4.08 -12.44 5.06
CA LEU A 332 -2.75 -12.96 5.38
C LEU A 332 -2.18 -13.65 4.15
N ARG A 333 -1.04 -13.17 3.68
CA ARG A 333 -0.35 -13.73 2.52
C ARG A 333 0.74 -14.67 2.95
N ILE A 334 0.66 -15.92 2.51
CA ILE A 334 1.71 -16.90 2.74
C ILE A 334 2.63 -16.92 1.51
N PRO A 335 3.91 -16.56 1.63
CA PRO A 335 4.87 -16.71 0.55
C PRO A 335 4.92 -18.16 0.06
N ASN A 336 4.89 -18.37 -1.25
CA ASN A 336 4.96 -19.67 -1.93
C ASN A 336 3.68 -20.49 -2.00
N LEU A 337 2.54 -20.02 -1.54
CA LEU A 337 1.27 -20.69 -1.82
C LEU A 337 0.57 -19.99 -2.99
N PRO A 338 0.22 -20.74 -4.06
CA PRO A 338 -0.29 -20.17 -5.31
C PRO A 338 -1.76 -19.77 -5.28
N VAL A 339 -2.44 -19.84 -4.15
CA VAL A 339 -3.90 -19.71 -4.07
C VAL A 339 -4.30 -18.71 -3.00
N CYS A 340 -5.21 -17.79 -3.37
CA CYS A 340 -6.04 -17.05 -2.43
C CYS A 340 -6.73 -18.05 -1.50
N MET A 341 -6.29 -18.15 -0.27
CA MET A 341 -6.86 -19.11 0.65
C MET A 341 -7.92 -18.41 1.49
N ASN A 342 -9.19 -18.66 1.14
CA ASN A 342 -10.36 -18.24 1.91
C ASN A 342 -10.51 -19.03 3.24
N TRP A 343 -9.38 -19.41 3.85
CA TRP A 343 -9.40 -20.18 5.09
C TRP A 343 -9.69 -19.31 6.33
N LEU A 344 -9.58 -18.00 6.23
CA LEU A 344 -10.08 -17.03 7.20
C LEU A 344 -11.46 -16.49 6.74
N ALA A 345 -12.40 -17.39 6.48
CA ALA A 345 -13.78 -16.97 6.32
C ALA A 345 -14.36 -16.67 7.71
N PHE A 346 -14.76 -15.43 7.94
CA PHE A 346 -15.49 -15.02 9.12
C PHE A 346 -16.78 -14.35 8.66
N GLU A 347 -17.90 -14.73 9.26
CA GLU A 347 -19.21 -14.17 8.93
C GLU A 347 -19.38 -12.79 9.57
N SER A 348 -18.74 -12.57 10.73
CA SER A 348 -18.87 -11.33 11.48
C SER A 348 -17.54 -10.87 12.07
N VAL A 349 -17.44 -9.57 12.26
CA VAL A 349 -16.31 -8.88 12.88
C VAL A 349 -16.81 -7.90 13.92
N ILE A 350 -15.97 -7.53 14.88
CA ILE A 350 -16.27 -6.46 15.82
C ILE A 350 -15.72 -5.15 15.21
N LYS A 351 -16.62 -4.29 14.79
CA LYS A 351 -16.29 -2.96 14.29
C LYS A 351 -16.08 -2.00 15.46
N ILE A 352 -14.87 -1.41 15.53
CA ILE A 352 -14.45 -0.55 16.63
C ILE A 352 -14.23 0.91 16.24
N ASN A 353 -14.68 1.32 15.06
CA ASN A 353 -14.65 2.73 14.65
C ASN A 353 -15.94 3.13 13.91
N ASN A 354 -16.14 4.43 13.73
CA ASN A 354 -17.28 4.97 12.99
C ASN A 354 -17.03 5.03 11.47
N GLY A 355 -15.98 4.42 10.96
CA GLY A 355 -15.71 4.31 9.53
C GLY A 355 -16.89 3.73 8.75
N ASN A 356 -16.98 4.08 7.48
CA ASN A 356 -17.96 3.58 6.52
C ASN A 356 -17.26 3.13 5.23
N SER A 357 -18.01 2.72 4.21
CA SER A 357 -17.44 2.30 2.93
C SER A 357 -16.56 3.37 2.26
N ASP A 358 -16.70 4.62 2.66
CA ASP A 358 -15.95 5.76 2.12
C ASP A 358 -14.72 6.12 2.95
N SER A 359 -14.61 5.57 4.14
CA SER A 359 -13.50 5.73 5.08
C SER A 359 -12.94 4.37 5.50
N GLU A 360 -11.91 4.37 6.31
CA GLU A 360 -11.30 3.14 6.78
C GLU A 360 -12.13 2.48 7.88
N TYR A 361 -12.40 1.18 7.73
CA TYR A 361 -12.94 0.35 8.80
C TYR A 361 -11.80 -0.14 9.70
N VAL A 362 -12.06 -0.21 11.01
CA VAL A 362 -11.17 -0.89 11.96
C VAL A 362 -11.94 -2.03 12.63
N TRP A 363 -11.45 -3.23 12.43
CA TRP A 363 -12.08 -4.46 12.88
C TRP A 363 -11.21 -5.24 13.84
N LEU A 364 -11.80 -5.77 14.90
CA LEU A 364 -11.23 -6.86 15.68
C LEU A 364 -11.76 -8.18 15.10
N ILE A 365 -10.84 -9.07 14.76
CA ILE A 365 -11.16 -10.37 14.19
C ILE A 365 -10.58 -11.45 15.11
N ARG A 366 -11.41 -12.38 15.54
CA ARG A 366 -10.95 -13.52 16.31
C ARG A 366 -10.50 -14.64 15.38
N LEU A 367 -9.28 -15.14 15.60
CA LEU A 367 -8.69 -16.22 14.80
C LEU A 367 -9.17 -17.59 15.26
N GLU A 368 -10.46 -17.79 15.49
CA GLU A 368 -11.03 -19.11 15.68
C GLU A 368 -11.26 -19.80 14.33
N LEU A 369 -10.79 -21.05 14.20
CA LEU A 369 -11.18 -21.91 13.09
C LEU A 369 -12.68 -22.14 13.19
N ASP A 370 -13.45 -21.58 12.28
CA ASP A 370 -14.89 -21.70 12.26
C ASP A 370 -15.28 -23.18 12.15
N GLY A 371 -16.21 -23.64 13.00
CA GLY A 371 -16.58 -25.04 13.14
C GLY A 371 -17.12 -25.72 11.87
N LYS A 372 -17.23 -25.01 10.74
CA LYS A 372 -17.59 -25.56 9.43
C LYS A 372 -16.42 -26.21 8.68
N ALA A 373 -15.17 -25.86 9.00
CA ALA A 373 -13.97 -26.52 8.46
C ALA A 373 -13.73 -27.91 9.12
N ARG A 374 -14.42 -28.22 10.20
CA ARG A 374 -14.28 -29.48 10.96
C ARG A 374 -15.00 -30.67 10.31
N GLN A 375 -14.65 -31.02 9.09
CA GLN A 375 -15.19 -32.24 8.48
C GLN A 375 -14.29 -33.48 8.61
N SER A 376 -13.04 -33.32 9.01
CA SER A 376 -12.14 -34.42 9.39
C SER A 376 -11.00 -33.91 10.27
N GLU A 377 -10.47 -34.77 11.18
CA GLU A 377 -9.29 -34.45 12.00
C GLU A 377 -8.05 -34.08 11.12
N GLU A 378 -7.90 -34.72 9.95
CA GLU A 378 -6.82 -34.43 9.01
C GLU A 378 -6.96 -33.04 8.35
N ALA A 379 -8.18 -32.59 8.05
CA ALA A 379 -8.44 -31.27 7.52
C ALA A 379 -8.19 -30.17 8.58
N ASP A 380 -8.49 -30.45 9.84
CA ASP A 380 -8.23 -29.55 10.97
C ASP A 380 -6.73 -29.35 11.21
N GLU A 381 -5.92 -30.41 11.14
CA GLU A 381 -4.45 -30.29 11.28
C GLU A 381 -3.81 -29.55 10.12
N ALA A 382 -4.29 -29.76 8.89
CA ALA A 382 -3.81 -29.03 7.73
C ALA A 382 -4.17 -27.51 7.81
N ALA A 383 -5.39 -27.20 8.21
CA ALA A 383 -5.85 -25.82 8.40
C ALA A 383 -5.07 -25.14 9.54
N LYS A 384 -4.85 -25.84 10.67
CA LYS A 384 -4.03 -25.32 11.77
C LYS A 384 -2.60 -25.03 11.32
N LYS A 385 -1.96 -25.96 10.62
CA LYS A 385 -0.61 -25.76 10.09
C LYS A 385 -0.53 -24.55 9.16
N GLN A 386 -1.51 -24.37 8.29
CA GLN A 386 -1.57 -23.24 7.37
C GLN A 386 -1.76 -21.92 8.12
N ARG A 387 -2.63 -21.89 9.14
CA ARG A 387 -2.81 -20.75 10.04
C ARG A 387 -1.48 -20.38 10.71
N ASP A 388 -0.80 -21.36 11.26
CA ASP A 388 0.46 -21.18 11.97
C ASP A 388 1.56 -20.65 11.03
N GLU A 389 1.61 -21.16 9.81
CA GLU A 389 2.52 -20.68 8.78
C GLU A 389 2.19 -19.23 8.35
N ALA A 390 0.90 -18.89 8.24
CA ALA A 390 0.46 -17.54 7.90
C ALA A 390 0.78 -16.53 9.02
N ILE A 391 0.47 -16.87 10.26
CA ILE A 391 0.79 -16.03 11.42
C ILE A 391 2.30 -15.84 11.53
N LYS A 392 3.07 -16.91 11.41
CA LYS A 392 4.52 -16.87 11.44
C LYS A 392 5.10 -16.03 10.28
N SER A 393 4.52 -16.13 9.09
CA SER A 393 4.94 -15.33 7.93
C SER A 393 4.56 -13.85 8.07
N GLY A 394 3.35 -13.57 8.56
CA GLY A 394 2.85 -12.20 8.71
C GLY A 394 3.44 -11.45 9.91
N TYR A 395 3.69 -12.15 11.02
CA TYR A 395 4.07 -11.55 12.31
C TYR A 395 5.45 -11.94 12.82
N GLY A 396 6.18 -12.76 12.07
CA GLY A 396 7.53 -13.19 12.42
C GLY A 396 7.58 -14.38 13.40
N SER A 397 8.80 -14.84 13.73
CA SER A 397 9.04 -16.04 14.54
C SER A 397 8.68 -15.91 16.01
N THR A 398 8.38 -14.73 16.51
CA THR A 398 8.09 -14.43 17.93
C THR A 398 6.61 -14.52 18.28
N ALA A 399 5.71 -14.56 17.30
CA ALA A 399 4.31 -14.86 17.55
C ALA A 399 4.13 -16.38 17.49
N ALA A 400 4.08 -17.04 18.63
CA ALA A 400 3.58 -18.42 18.67
C ALA A 400 2.12 -18.40 18.21
N SER A 401 1.72 -19.32 17.36
CA SER A 401 0.35 -19.39 16.80
C SER A 401 -0.73 -19.49 17.89
N ASP A 402 -0.35 -20.00 19.06
CA ASP A 402 -1.22 -20.15 20.22
C ASP A 402 -1.34 -18.86 21.06
N GLU A 403 -0.56 -17.82 20.76
CA GLU A 403 -0.55 -16.54 21.50
C GLU A 403 -1.36 -15.43 20.80
N VAL A 404 -1.77 -15.64 19.54
CA VAL A 404 -2.53 -14.67 18.75
C VAL A 404 -3.97 -15.14 18.58
N ASP A 405 -4.82 -14.81 19.55
CA ASP A 405 -6.27 -15.08 19.47
C ASP A 405 -7.02 -14.06 18.63
N TRP A 406 -6.49 -12.84 18.58
CA TRP A 406 -7.12 -11.69 17.93
C TRP A 406 -6.16 -10.96 17.02
N ILE A 407 -6.67 -10.48 15.91
CA ILE A 407 -5.98 -9.51 15.05
C ILE A 407 -6.83 -8.25 14.90
N VAL A 408 -6.16 -7.15 14.62
CA VAL A 408 -6.82 -5.91 14.17
C VAL A 408 -6.59 -5.78 12.68
N THR A 409 -7.64 -5.41 11.98
CA THR A 409 -7.56 -5.19 10.53
C THR A 409 -8.14 -3.83 10.20
N THR A 410 -7.43 -3.06 9.39
CA THR A 410 -7.97 -1.86 8.77
C THR A 410 -8.28 -2.14 7.31
N TRP A 411 -9.43 -1.70 6.85
CA TRP A 411 -9.92 -1.91 5.51
C TRP A 411 -10.52 -0.63 4.92
N SER A 412 -10.04 -0.24 3.75
CA SER A 412 -10.61 0.84 2.96
C SER A 412 -11.04 0.31 1.60
N SER A 413 -12.36 0.29 1.35
CA SER A 413 -12.90 -0.16 0.07
C SER A 413 -12.57 0.78 -1.09
N ARG A 414 -12.32 2.06 -0.83
CA ARG A 414 -11.89 3.03 -1.85
C ARG A 414 -10.40 2.94 -2.16
N GLY A 415 -9.56 2.70 -1.14
CA GLY A 415 -8.11 2.55 -1.28
C GLY A 415 -7.71 1.16 -1.73
N LEU A 416 -8.61 0.17 -1.60
CA LEU A 416 -8.31 -1.26 -1.76
C LEU A 416 -7.12 -1.68 -0.87
N GLU A 417 -7.02 -1.05 0.31
CA GLU A 417 -5.93 -1.28 1.25
C GLU A 417 -6.44 -2.07 2.45
N LEU A 418 -5.75 -3.15 2.72
CA LEU A 418 -5.98 -4.02 3.86
C LEU A 418 -4.68 -4.13 4.66
N HIS A 419 -4.71 -3.64 5.91
CA HIS A 419 -3.59 -3.80 6.81
C HIS A 419 -4.00 -4.68 7.99
N THR A 420 -3.06 -5.45 8.52
CA THR A 420 -3.30 -6.38 9.60
C THR A 420 -2.25 -6.18 10.70
N TYR A 421 -2.72 -6.15 11.94
CA TYR A 421 -1.93 -5.96 13.15
C TYR A 421 -2.15 -7.15 14.07
N ALA A 422 -1.09 -7.65 14.71
CA ALA A 422 -1.15 -8.84 15.57
C ALA A 422 -1.90 -8.63 16.88
N SER A 423 -2.19 -7.37 17.25
CA SER A 423 -2.95 -7.01 18.45
C SER A 423 -3.48 -5.60 18.33
N PHE A 424 -4.42 -5.21 19.21
CA PHE A 424 -4.89 -3.83 19.29
C PHE A 424 -3.76 -2.87 19.69
N ARG A 425 -2.86 -3.32 20.58
CA ARG A 425 -1.66 -2.56 20.94
C ARG A 425 -0.82 -2.23 19.71
N GLU A 426 -0.60 -3.21 18.81
CA GLU A 426 0.17 -2.99 17.59
C GLU A 426 -0.48 -1.96 16.66
N TYR A 427 -1.81 -2.03 16.53
CA TYR A 427 -2.58 -1.02 15.82
C TYR A 427 -2.41 0.37 16.46
N LEU A 428 -2.49 0.47 17.79
CA LEU A 428 -2.33 1.74 18.49
C LEU A 428 -0.90 2.31 18.37
N GLU A 429 0.13 1.46 18.31
CA GLU A 429 1.49 1.88 17.99
C GLU A 429 1.59 2.47 16.57
N PHE A 430 0.90 1.86 15.62
CA PHE A 430 0.80 2.41 14.25
C PHE A 430 0.10 3.76 14.25
N VAL A 431 -1.09 3.88 14.87
CA VAL A 431 -1.82 5.16 15.01
C VAL A 431 -0.93 6.23 15.63
N THR A 432 -0.18 5.89 16.69
CA THR A 432 0.76 6.82 17.33
C THR A 432 1.82 7.32 16.34
N GLY A 433 2.34 6.45 15.49
CA GLY A 433 3.29 6.82 14.43
C GLY A 433 2.68 7.71 13.36
N GLU A 434 1.44 7.41 12.95
CA GLU A 434 0.73 8.24 11.97
C GLU A 434 0.45 9.65 12.50
N THR A 435 -0.01 9.76 13.75
CA THR A 435 -0.28 11.07 14.39
C THR A 435 0.99 11.91 14.62
N ALA A 436 2.16 11.29 14.66
CA ALA A 436 3.44 12.00 14.82
C ALA A 436 3.99 12.59 13.53
N LYS A 437 3.38 12.26 12.38
CA LYS A 437 3.80 12.82 11.10
C LYS A 437 3.43 14.29 11.02
N GLU A 438 4.40 15.13 10.65
CA GLU A 438 4.13 16.50 10.28
C GLU A 438 3.26 16.54 9.02
N ASP A 439 2.54 17.63 8.82
CA ASP A 439 1.66 17.78 7.66
C ASP A 439 2.47 17.64 6.37
N ILE A 440 2.14 16.62 5.60
CA ILE A 440 2.79 16.32 4.33
C ILE A 440 2.31 17.29 3.22
N MET A 441 1.19 18.00 3.47
CA MET A 441 0.58 18.89 2.46
C MET A 441 1.37 20.19 2.23
N ASP A 442 2.20 20.60 3.19
CA ASP A 442 2.90 21.89 3.15
C ASP A 442 4.32 21.84 2.57
N GLU A 443 4.82 20.66 2.20
CA GLU A 443 6.09 20.59 1.48
C GLU A 443 5.90 20.95 0.00
N GLU A 444 6.09 22.21 -0.31
CA GLU A 444 6.23 22.69 -1.68
C GLU A 444 7.71 22.69 -2.08
N ASP A 445 8.01 22.41 -3.36
CA ASP A 445 9.35 22.64 -3.90
C ASP A 445 9.62 24.16 -4.02
N GLU A 446 10.88 24.53 -4.33
CA GLU A 446 11.28 25.94 -4.50
C GLU A 446 10.44 26.71 -5.55
N GLU A 447 9.57 26.02 -6.29
CA GLU A 447 8.69 26.54 -7.31
C GLU A 447 7.20 26.50 -6.90
N GLY A 448 6.90 26.17 -5.62
CA GLY A 448 5.53 26.14 -5.07
C GLY A 448 4.70 24.94 -5.55
N ARG A 449 5.34 23.82 -5.92
CA ARG A 449 4.65 22.60 -6.33
C ARG A 449 4.66 21.59 -5.20
N PRO A 450 3.52 20.91 -4.90
CA PRO A 450 3.46 19.92 -3.84
C PRO A 450 4.48 18.80 -4.08
N LEU A 451 5.37 18.56 -3.11
CA LEU A 451 6.41 17.52 -3.16
C LEU A 451 5.88 16.08 -3.13
N HIS A 452 4.56 15.91 -3.01
CA HIS A 452 3.90 14.66 -2.64
C HIS A 452 3.76 13.61 -3.71
N SER A 453 4.33 13.84 -4.88
CA SER A 453 3.82 13.04 -5.99
C SER A 453 4.68 11.87 -6.43
N HIS A 454 5.96 11.77 -6.02
CA HIS A 454 6.84 10.77 -6.63
C HIS A 454 7.88 10.23 -5.66
N TYR A 455 8.10 8.93 -5.61
CA TYR A 455 9.14 8.33 -4.78
C TYR A 455 10.51 8.90 -5.11
N VAL A 456 10.98 8.68 -6.32
CA VAL A 456 12.28 9.17 -6.77
C VAL A 456 12.29 10.68 -6.98
N PHE A 457 11.13 11.29 -7.21
CA PHE A 457 10.99 12.73 -7.45
C PHE A 457 10.82 13.54 -6.16
N ALA A 458 10.24 12.96 -5.09
CA ALA A 458 10.00 13.62 -3.81
C ALA A 458 11.27 13.85 -2.97
N TYR A 459 12.35 13.13 -3.25
CA TYR A 459 13.58 13.19 -2.42
C TYR A 459 14.57 14.27 -2.84
N GLY A 460 14.13 15.35 -3.45
CA GLY A 460 15.02 16.45 -3.82
C GLY A 460 16.14 16.06 -4.80
N LEU A 461 15.87 15.06 -5.65
CA LEU A 461 16.83 14.53 -6.62
C LEU A 461 17.02 15.41 -7.84
N ARG A 462 16.28 16.52 -7.93
CA ARG A 462 16.43 17.57 -8.95
C ARG A 462 17.61 18.46 -8.69
#